data_a4dfbc99e2d4babc970ebcfcb3fddefe
#
_entry.id   a4dfbc99e2d4babc970ebcfcb3fddefe
#
_cell.length_a   1.000
_cell.length_b   1.000
_cell.length_c   1.000
_cell.angle_alpha   90.00
_cell.angle_beta   90.00
_cell.angle_gamma   90.00
#
_symmetry.space_group_name_H-M   'P 1'
#
loop_
_entity.id
_entity.type
_entity.pdbx_description
1 polymer ?
#
loop_
_entity_poly.entity_id
_entity_poly.type
_entity_poly.pdbx_seq_one_letter_code
_entity_poly.pdbx_strand_id
1 'polypeptide(L)'
;MAHVIFAQEMYFPLQSTQVLSAYLKKAGHTTDVAIGSPSEIVKYCKKEKSDLIAFSVLTSYRNHMLATVDELREVKIDSILIAGGYDITFMPQIIKNSNLDIICVGEGGDPIIELCNALDEGKNWRDLSIGNLHIKQTDGTIKKTPMRHWLMNMNEMPFDDRDIYWKKDPYFKIVPFTQVLAGRGCPYPCTYCFNDGYKKIHIAAGMKGKDYTNLRNVSHVIEELKMLEEKYESTDFFFNDSTLTYNPKWIIEFCNEYIKSDLKATYSINAVIPELTEEVCQALAKTKKCRLIRFGLETGNEQFRYKTLRKSVKNSQMIEVTDRMNKYNLRYSMQFMLGLPGETKELTWDTINMARRITGPKGVHGINIFKPFPGLEINNIGLELGQYQASDVMAPGSVAPSTWRKESFKPTDEKSEVELPADEAYSASRQAMHKTGKNAENAHNSGYNYGKKCFWKH
;
A
#
# COMPACT_ATOMS: atom_id res chain seq x y z
N MET A 1 -6.51 14.47 27.07
CA MET A 1 -5.82 13.32 26.42
C MET A 1 -6.86 12.60 25.58
N ALA A 2 -6.79 12.81 24.26
CA ALA A 2 -7.75 12.23 23.32
C ALA A 2 -7.48 10.73 23.09
N HIS A 3 -8.57 9.99 22.80
CA HIS A 3 -8.53 8.58 22.45
C HIS A 3 -8.98 8.37 21.01
N VAL A 4 -8.16 7.71 20.18
CA VAL A 4 -8.42 7.47 18.75
C VAL A 4 -8.55 5.98 18.46
N ILE A 5 -9.69 5.56 17.91
CA ILE A 5 -9.88 4.19 17.40
C ILE A 5 -9.67 4.21 15.89
N PHE A 6 -8.68 3.44 15.41
CA PHE A 6 -8.53 3.18 13.98
C PHE A 6 -9.45 2.04 13.56
N ALA A 7 -10.28 2.26 12.55
CA ALA A 7 -11.23 1.27 12.04
C ALA A 7 -10.81 0.74 10.67
N GLN A 8 -10.79 -0.59 10.50
CA GLN A 8 -10.38 -1.26 9.26
C GLN A 8 -11.09 -2.59 9.01
N GLU A 9 -11.28 -2.93 7.75
CA GLU A 9 -11.81 -4.24 7.33
C GLU A 9 -10.75 -5.34 7.42
N MET A 10 -9.55 -5.04 6.93
CA MET A 10 -8.50 -6.03 6.72
C MET A 10 -7.91 -6.55 8.03
N TYR A 11 -7.91 -7.86 8.22
CA TYR A 11 -7.26 -8.51 9.37
C TYR A 11 -5.75 -8.68 9.12
N PHE A 12 -5.09 -7.54 8.92
CA PHE A 12 -3.67 -7.43 8.65
C PHE A 12 -3.15 -6.07 9.18
N PRO A 13 -1.93 -5.99 9.73
CA PRO A 13 -1.38 -4.73 10.22
C PRO A 13 -1.21 -3.70 9.11
N LEU A 14 -1.97 -2.59 9.18
CA LEU A 14 -1.80 -1.46 8.26
C LEU A 14 -0.68 -0.56 8.77
N GLN A 15 0.34 -0.38 7.94
CA GLN A 15 1.49 0.47 8.30
C GLN A 15 1.07 1.93 8.56
N SER A 16 0.10 2.46 7.80
CA SER A 16 -0.46 3.79 8.04
C SER A 16 -1.05 3.94 9.45
N THR A 17 -1.77 2.93 9.95
CA THR A 17 -2.31 2.90 11.31
C THR A 17 -1.18 2.88 12.35
N GLN A 18 -0.15 2.06 12.14
CA GLN A 18 1.00 1.98 13.05
C GLN A 18 1.77 3.30 13.12
N VAL A 19 1.98 3.95 11.97
CA VAL A 19 2.63 5.28 11.89
C VAL A 19 1.80 6.32 12.65
N LEU A 20 0.50 6.45 12.34
CA LEU A 20 -0.36 7.46 12.98
C LEU A 20 -0.52 7.21 14.48
N SER A 21 -0.60 5.95 14.90
CA SER A 21 -0.62 5.57 16.31
C SER A 21 0.67 5.99 17.02
N ALA A 22 1.83 5.78 16.38
CA ALA A 22 3.11 6.20 16.94
C ALA A 22 3.20 7.72 17.13
N TYR A 23 2.74 8.50 16.14
CA TYR A 23 2.64 9.96 16.25
C TYR A 23 1.75 10.40 17.41
N LEU A 24 0.55 9.83 17.52
CA LEU A 24 -0.40 10.15 18.57
C LEU A 24 0.13 9.79 19.96
N LYS A 25 0.70 8.60 20.14
CA LYS A 25 1.30 8.18 21.41
C LYS A 25 2.49 9.05 21.82
N LYS A 26 3.34 9.45 20.86
CA LYS A 26 4.44 10.39 21.10
C LYS A 26 3.93 11.75 21.59
N ALA A 27 2.75 12.17 21.14
CA ALA A 27 2.08 13.40 21.56
C ALA A 27 1.26 13.25 22.86
N GLY A 28 1.21 12.06 23.47
CA GLY A 28 0.51 11.81 24.74
C GLY A 28 -0.93 11.36 24.62
N HIS A 29 -1.41 11.07 23.42
CA HIS A 29 -2.76 10.52 23.19
C HIS A 29 -2.78 8.99 23.24
N THR A 30 -3.97 8.40 23.30
CA THR A 30 -4.16 6.95 23.31
C THR A 30 -4.78 6.47 22.01
N THR A 31 -4.44 5.24 21.63
CA THR A 31 -4.91 4.65 20.38
C THR A 31 -5.32 3.21 20.55
N ASP A 32 -6.30 2.77 19.74
CA ASP A 32 -6.69 1.37 19.60
C ASP A 32 -7.10 1.09 18.15
N VAL A 33 -7.33 -0.19 17.83
CA VAL A 33 -7.79 -0.62 16.51
C VAL A 33 -9.04 -1.49 16.60
N ALA A 34 -10.05 -1.17 15.79
CA ALA A 34 -11.25 -1.98 15.55
C ALA A 34 -11.15 -2.63 14.17
N ILE A 35 -11.25 -3.95 14.10
CA ILE A 35 -11.06 -4.73 12.87
C ILE A 35 -12.26 -5.63 12.64
N GLY A 36 -12.76 -5.68 11.42
CA GLY A 36 -13.84 -6.58 11.03
C GLY A 36 -14.87 -5.96 10.10
N SER A 37 -16.05 -6.55 10.07
CA SER A 37 -17.22 -6.03 9.38
C SER A 37 -17.72 -4.71 10.00
N PRO A 38 -18.52 -3.90 9.29
CA PRO A 38 -19.11 -2.71 9.85
C PRO A 38 -19.76 -2.93 11.22
N SER A 39 -20.60 -3.96 11.35
CA SER A 39 -21.29 -4.29 12.59
C SER A 39 -20.36 -4.69 13.74
N GLU A 40 -19.24 -5.37 13.46
CA GLU A 40 -18.22 -5.71 14.47
C GLU A 40 -17.50 -4.46 14.96
N ILE A 41 -17.14 -3.55 14.04
CA ILE A 41 -16.53 -2.26 14.38
C ILE A 41 -17.48 -1.41 15.20
N VAL A 42 -18.76 -1.33 14.82
CA VAL A 42 -19.80 -0.61 15.57
C VAL A 42 -19.95 -1.18 16.98
N LYS A 43 -20.02 -2.50 17.11
CA LYS A 43 -20.07 -3.18 18.43
C LYS A 43 -18.86 -2.83 19.28
N TYR A 44 -17.67 -2.77 18.68
CA TYR A 44 -16.45 -2.39 19.37
C TYR A 44 -16.51 -0.93 19.84
N CYS A 45 -16.84 0.02 18.96
CA CYS A 45 -16.90 1.44 19.27
C CYS A 45 -18.04 1.81 20.25
N LYS A 46 -19.10 1.01 20.38
CA LYS A 46 -20.11 1.16 21.45
C LYS A 46 -19.54 0.85 22.82
N LYS A 47 -18.65 -0.13 22.90
CA LYS A 47 -18.04 -0.57 24.15
C LYS A 47 -16.89 0.36 24.56
N GLU A 48 -16.01 0.65 23.62
CA GLU A 48 -14.82 1.48 23.83
C GLU A 48 -15.11 2.90 23.32
N LYS A 49 -15.31 3.84 24.24
CA LYS A 49 -15.56 5.25 23.89
C LYS A 49 -14.29 5.89 23.35
N SER A 50 -14.44 6.69 22.30
CA SER A 50 -13.32 7.43 21.69
C SER A 50 -13.75 8.83 21.26
N ASP A 51 -12.79 9.75 21.21
CA ASP A 51 -13.00 11.10 20.67
C ASP A 51 -13.06 11.06 19.14
N LEU A 52 -12.19 10.22 18.52
CA LEU A 52 -12.13 10.04 17.07
C LEU A 52 -12.24 8.57 16.70
N ILE A 53 -12.92 8.31 15.57
CA ILE A 53 -12.82 7.05 14.82
C ILE A 53 -12.19 7.39 13.48
N ALA A 54 -11.00 6.83 13.22
CA ALA A 54 -10.17 7.18 12.08
C ALA A 54 -10.04 6.02 11.08
N PHE A 55 -10.16 6.33 9.79
CA PHE A 55 -10.07 5.38 8.70
C PHE A 55 -8.89 5.72 7.78
N SER A 56 -7.99 4.77 7.56
CA SER A 56 -6.96 4.86 6.51
C SER A 56 -7.42 4.09 5.29
N VAL A 57 -7.83 4.81 4.24
CA VAL A 57 -8.64 4.26 3.15
C VAL A 57 -7.79 3.99 1.91
N LEU A 58 -7.77 2.73 1.50
CA LEU A 58 -7.42 2.31 0.14
C LEU A 58 -8.70 2.15 -0.68
N THR A 59 -8.65 2.36 -1.99
CA THR A 59 -9.84 2.34 -2.86
C THR A 59 -10.67 1.07 -2.71
N SER A 60 -10.04 -0.09 -2.54
CA SER A 60 -10.73 -1.37 -2.34
C SER A 60 -11.59 -1.43 -1.08
N TYR A 61 -11.31 -0.60 -0.08
CA TYR A 61 -11.99 -0.59 1.22
C TYR A 61 -12.93 0.60 1.42
N ARG A 62 -13.11 1.45 0.40
CA ARG A 62 -14.00 2.62 0.47
C ARG A 62 -15.42 2.26 0.84
N ASN A 63 -16.01 1.24 0.20
CA ASN A 63 -17.39 0.82 0.48
C ASN A 63 -17.56 0.31 1.91
N HIS A 64 -16.59 -0.44 2.41
CA HIS A 64 -16.59 -0.90 3.79
C HIS A 64 -16.52 0.29 4.77
N MET A 65 -15.64 1.25 4.50
CA MET A 65 -15.55 2.48 5.31
C MET A 65 -16.88 3.24 5.31
N LEU A 66 -17.49 3.46 4.14
CA LEU A 66 -18.78 4.17 4.03
C LEU A 66 -19.87 3.44 4.80
N ALA A 67 -20.02 2.14 4.61
CA ALA A 67 -21.00 1.35 5.37
C ALA A 67 -20.76 1.42 6.89
N THR A 68 -19.50 1.36 7.32
CA THR A 68 -19.16 1.51 8.75
C THR A 68 -19.52 2.87 9.28
N VAL A 69 -19.24 3.93 8.54
CA VAL A 69 -19.57 5.33 8.91
C VAL A 69 -21.10 5.49 9.05
N ASP A 70 -21.87 4.94 8.12
CA ASP A 70 -23.32 5.00 8.13
C ASP A 70 -23.91 4.26 9.36
N GLU A 71 -23.47 3.01 9.60
CA GLU A 71 -23.90 2.25 10.79
C GLU A 71 -23.51 2.93 12.11
N LEU A 72 -22.32 3.56 12.20
CA LEU A 72 -21.91 4.33 13.38
C LEU A 72 -22.85 5.50 13.66
N ARG A 73 -23.31 6.20 12.62
CA ARG A 73 -24.27 7.32 12.77
C ARG A 73 -25.69 6.84 13.08
N GLU A 74 -26.14 5.75 12.48
CA GLU A 74 -27.44 5.14 12.81
C GLU A 74 -27.56 4.79 14.29
N VAL A 75 -26.47 4.30 14.90
CA VAL A 75 -26.44 3.98 16.34
C VAL A 75 -26.02 5.17 17.23
N LYS A 76 -25.90 6.37 16.66
CA LYS A 76 -25.64 7.65 17.35
C LYS A 76 -24.32 7.65 18.14
N ILE A 77 -23.23 7.15 17.52
CA ILE A 77 -21.89 7.33 18.07
C ILE A 77 -21.49 8.81 17.93
N ASP A 78 -21.09 9.43 19.04
CA ASP A 78 -20.73 10.87 19.12
C ASP A 78 -19.29 11.16 18.67
N SER A 79 -18.45 10.14 18.53
CA SER A 79 -17.06 10.31 18.06
C SER A 79 -16.99 11.04 16.72
N ILE A 80 -15.96 11.85 16.53
CA ILE A 80 -15.66 12.48 15.25
C ILE A 80 -15.19 11.40 14.25
N LEU A 81 -15.83 11.31 13.09
CA LEU A 81 -15.47 10.35 12.05
C LEU A 81 -14.55 11.01 11.03
N ILE A 82 -13.29 10.57 11.01
CA ILE A 82 -12.25 11.10 10.12
C ILE A 82 -11.71 10.03 9.18
N ALA A 83 -11.58 10.35 7.90
CA ALA A 83 -10.95 9.47 6.91
C ALA A 83 -9.78 10.16 6.21
N GLY A 84 -8.74 9.37 5.92
CA GLY A 84 -7.56 9.80 5.18
C GLY A 84 -7.02 8.68 4.28
N GLY A 85 -5.84 8.88 3.73
CA GLY A 85 -5.17 7.95 2.83
C GLY A 85 -5.28 8.32 1.35
N TYR A 86 -4.71 7.49 0.48
CA TYR A 86 -4.63 7.82 -0.95
C TYR A 86 -5.99 7.98 -1.60
N ASP A 87 -6.94 7.11 -1.30
CA ASP A 87 -8.27 7.17 -1.89
C ASP A 87 -8.97 8.49 -1.56
N ILE A 88 -8.95 8.89 -0.31
CA ILE A 88 -9.55 10.14 0.17
C ILE A 88 -8.84 11.36 -0.46
N THR A 89 -7.53 11.29 -0.60
CA THR A 89 -6.74 12.39 -1.21
C THR A 89 -7.11 12.59 -2.69
N PHE A 90 -7.35 11.51 -3.44
CA PHE A 90 -7.79 11.60 -4.84
C PHE A 90 -9.29 11.86 -5.00
N MET A 91 -10.09 11.59 -3.97
CA MET A 91 -11.55 11.67 -4.00
C MET A 91 -12.10 12.54 -2.84
N PRO A 92 -11.60 13.77 -2.64
CA PRO A 92 -11.99 14.59 -1.48
C PRO A 92 -13.46 14.99 -1.47
N GLN A 93 -14.17 14.88 -2.61
CA GLN A 93 -15.62 15.14 -2.69
C GLN A 93 -16.45 14.12 -1.91
N ILE A 94 -15.88 12.97 -1.49
CA ILE A 94 -16.60 11.94 -0.72
C ILE A 94 -17.21 12.50 0.58
N ILE A 95 -16.57 13.52 1.18
CA ILE A 95 -17.06 14.14 2.39
C ILE A 95 -18.46 14.76 2.22
N LYS A 96 -18.81 15.24 1.02
CA LYS A 96 -20.11 15.86 0.75
C LYS A 96 -21.25 14.84 0.84
N ASN A 97 -21.00 13.62 0.35
CA ASN A 97 -22.00 12.58 0.15
C ASN A 97 -21.85 11.41 1.13
N SER A 98 -21.19 11.61 2.26
CA SER A 98 -21.00 10.61 3.31
C SER A 98 -21.31 11.18 4.69
N ASN A 99 -21.41 10.35 5.69
CA ASN A 99 -21.58 10.75 7.08
C ASN A 99 -20.23 11.01 7.80
N LEU A 100 -19.14 11.21 7.06
CA LEU A 100 -17.86 11.68 7.61
C LEU A 100 -17.97 13.13 8.08
N ASP A 101 -17.30 13.45 9.18
CA ASP A 101 -17.16 14.82 9.69
C ASP A 101 -15.94 15.52 9.09
N ILE A 102 -14.83 14.79 8.97
CA ILE A 102 -13.54 15.33 8.54
C ILE A 102 -12.91 14.37 7.52
N ILE A 103 -12.21 14.93 6.54
CA ILE A 103 -11.24 14.18 5.75
C ILE A 103 -9.87 14.83 5.83
N CYS A 104 -8.83 14.00 5.72
CA CYS A 104 -7.45 14.43 5.62
C CYS A 104 -6.94 14.20 4.19
N VAL A 105 -6.56 15.28 3.51
CA VAL A 105 -5.98 15.25 2.15
C VAL A 105 -4.46 15.37 2.27
N GLY A 106 -3.73 14.35 1.81
CA GLY A 106 -2.28 14.27 1.97
C GLY A 106 -1.85 13.59 3.27
N GLU A 107 -0.80 14.06 3.89
CA GLU A 107 -0.20 13.46 5.09
C GLU A 107 -1.01 13.76 6.35
N GLY A 108 -1.25 12.72 7.15
CA GLY A 108 -2.13 12.79 8.33
C GLY A 108 -1.43 12.91 9.69
N GLY A 109 -0.10 12.78 9.75
CA GLY A 109 0.63 12.71 11.04
C GLY A 109 0.43 13.95 11.93
N ASP A 110 0.88 15.11 11.47
CA ASP A 110 0.72 16.36 12.21
C ASP A 110 -0.75 16.81 12.33
N PRO A 111 -1.58 16.74 11.26
CA PRO A 111 -2.98 17.14 11.35
C PRO A 111 -3.78 16.40 12.41
N ILE A 112 -3.56 15.09 12.59
CA ILE A 112 -4.31 14.31 13.59
C ILE A 112 -3.87 14.66 15.02
N ILE A 113 -2.57 14.96 15.23
CA ILE A 113 -2.05 15.43 16.53
C ILE A 113 -2.68 16.80 16.86
N GLU A 114 -2.65 17.74 15.92
CA GLU A 114 -3.20 19.09 16.16
C GLU A 114 -4.70 19.03 16.44
N LEU A 115 -5.42 18.15 15.75
CA LEU A 115 -6.85 17.91 16.01
C LEU A 115 -7.05 17.38 17.44
N CYS A 116 -6.33 16.35 17.84
CA CYS A 116 -6.43 15.76 19.19
C CYS A 116 -6.05 16.77 20.28
N ASN A 117 -4.97 17.54 20.11
CA ASN A 117 -4.60 18.59 21.05
C ASN A 117 -5.68 19.64 21.21
N ALA A 118 -6.32 20.07 20.09
CA ALA A 118 -7.40 21.05 20.14
C ALA A 118 -8.64 20.52 20.88
N LEU A 119 -8.94 19.22 20.74
CA LEU A 119 -10.02 18.56 21.48
C LEU A 119 -9.71 18.52 23.00
N ASP A 120 -8.48 18.22 23.37
CA ASP A 120 -8.03 18.24 24.78
C ASP A 120 -8.13 19.63 25.41
N GLU A 121 -7.97 20.68 24.59
CA GLU A 121 -8.16 22.07 25.00
C GLU A 121 -9.66 22.48 25.04
N GLY A 122 -10.59 21.58 24.71
CA GLY A 122 -12.02 21.85 24.67
C GLY A 122 -12.49 22.73 23.50
N LYS A 123 -11.66 22.85 22.45
CA LYS A 123 -12.00 23.64 21.26
C LYS A 123 -13.06 22.91 20.41
N ASN A 124 -13.97 23.71 19.83
CA ASN A 124 -14.90 23.16 18.85
C ASN A 124 -14.13 22.81 17.54
N TRP A 125 -14.08 21.54 17.21
CA TRP A 125 -13.34 21.05 16.05
C TRP A 125 -13.82 21.63 14.70
N ARG A 126 -15.11 22.05 14.60
CA ARG A 126 -15.63 22.70 13.38
C ARG A 126 -15.00 24.06 13.10
N ASP A 127 -14.54 24.74 14.13
CA ASP A 127 -13.94 26.07 14.01
C ASP A 127 -12.43 26.00 13.65
N LEU A 128 -11.82 24.82 13.73
CA LEU A 128 -10.40 24.64 13.50
C LEU A 128 -10.01 24.91 12.04
N SER A 129 -8.76 25.38 11.86
CA SER A 129 -8.14 25.60 10.56
C SER A 129 -6.79 24.90 10.48
N ILE A 130 -6.83 23.55 10.58
CA ILE A 130 -5.66 22.70 10.52
C ILE A 130 -5.39 22.31 9.07
N GLY A 131 -4.17 22.55 8.57
CA GLY A 131 -3.79 22.20 7.19
C GLY A 131 -4.06 20.71 6.90
N ASN A 132 -4.38 20.38 5.66
CA ASN A 132 -4.79 19.07 5.17
C ASN A 132 -6.21 18.64 5.56
N LEU A 133 -6.88 19.29 6.52
CA LEU A 133 -8.22 18.88 6.95
C LEU A 133 -9.30 19.61 6.14
N HIS A 134 -10.26 18.86 5.65
CA HIS A 134 -11.52 19.39 5.15
C HIS A 134 -12.61 19.01 6.17
N ILE A 135 -13.33 19.99 6.67
CA ILE A 135 -14.23 19.86 7.81
C ILE A 135 -15.66 20.17 7.37
N LYS A 136 -16.59 19.24 7.59
CA LYS A 136 -18.01 19.44 7.33
C LYS A 136 -18.61 20.33 8.41
N GLN A 137 -19.27 21.41 8.00
CA GLN A 137 -19.97 22.34 8.86
C GLN A 137 -21.41 21.88 9.13
N THR A 138 -22.05 22.48 10.13
CA THR A 138 -23.45 22.18 10.51
C THR A 138 -24.43 22.49 9.41
N ASP A 139 -24.16 23.47 8.55
CA ASP A 139 -24.98 23.84 7.39
C ASP A 139 -24.68 22.96 6.14
N GLY A 140 -23.83 21.93 6.28
CA GLY A 140 -23.44 21.05 5.20
C GLY A 140 -22.33 21.59 4.30
N THR A 141 -21.87 22.81 4.49
CA THR A 141 -20.72 23.35 3.76
C THR A 141 -19.42 22.67 4.18
N ILE A 142 -18.40 22.72 3.34
CA ILE A 142 -17.10 22.11 3.62
C ILE A 142 -16.04 23.20 3.76
N LYS A 143 -15.54 23.40 4.96
CA LYS A 143 -14.38 24.25 5.24
C LYS A 143 -13.12 23.50 4.81
N LYS A 144 -12.44 24.01 3.79
CA LYS A 144 -11.22 23.40 3.25
C LYS A 144 -10.00 24.20 3.71
N THR A 145 -8.96 23.50 4.13
CA THR A 145 -7.66 24.12 4.43
C THR A 145 -6.62 23.71 3.39
N PRO A 146 -5.59 24.55 3.18
CA PRO A 146 -4.51 24.23 2.26
C PRO A 146 -3.78 22.94 2.66
N MET A 147 -3.30 22.21 1.66
CA MET A 147 -2.46 21.04 1.90
C MET A 147 -1.05 21.49 2.31
N ARG A 148 -0.49 20.85 3.32
CA ARG A 148 0.88 21.08 3.79
C ARG A 148 1.89 20.33 2.93
N HIS A 149 3.13 20.77 2.99
CA HIS A 149 4.25 19.95 2.55
C HIS A 149 4.34 18.71 3.44
N TRP A 150 4.71 17.58 2.84
CA TRP A 150 4.93 16.41 3.67
C TRP A 150 6.26 16.52 4.46
N LEU A 151 6.46 15.60 5.41
CA LEU A 151 7.64 15.60 6.27
C LEU A 151 8.92 15.49 5.43
N MET A 152 9.77 16.52 5.51
CA MET A 152 11.03 16.59 4.77
C MET A 152 12.15 15.78 5.44
N ASN A 153 12.17 15.71 6.77
CA ASN A 153 13.13 14.93 7.55
C ASN A 153 12.49 13.69 8.12
N MET A 154 12.59 12.59 7.41
CA MET A 154 11.99 11.32 7.83
C MET A 154 12.64 10.71 9.10
N ASN A 155 13.79 11.22 9.56
CA ASN A 155 14.37 10.77 10.84
C ASN A 155 13.63 11.31 12.08
N GLU A 156 12.74 12.29 11.90
CA GLU A 156 11.87 12.80 12.96
C GLU A 156 10.65 11.91 13.21
N MET A 157 10.36 10.99 12.29
CA MET A 157 9.26 10.04 12.45
C MET A 157 9.55 9.11 13.64
N PRO A 158 8.57 8.89 14.53
CA PRO A 158 8.68 7.82 15.50
C PRO A 158 8.71 6.46 14.79
N PHE A 159 9.32 5.45 15.40
CA PHE A 159 9.17 4.07 14.92
C PHE A 159 7.72 3.65 15.00
N ASP A 160 7.29 2.86 14.03
CA ASP A 160 5.91 2.41 13.91
C ASP A 160 5.44 1.70 15.18
N ASP A 161 4.25 2.04 15.68
CA ASP A 161 3.64 1.40 16.84
C ASP A 161 3.10 0.01 16.50
N ARG A 162 3.94 -0.99 16.68
CA ARG A 162 3.56 -2.41 16.43
C ARG A 162 2.61 -2.93 17.51
N ASP A 163 2.69 -2.39 18.72
CA ASP A 163 1.90 -2.83 19.85
C ASP A 163 0.39 -2.65 19.65
N ILE A 164 -0.04 -1.71 18.81
CA ILE A 164 -1.46 -1.50 18.49
C ILE A 164 -2.13 -2.76 17.90
N TYR A 165 -1.37 -3.59 17.18
CA TYR A 165 -1.83 -4.88 16.66
C TYR A 165 -1.39 -6.04 17.53
N TRP A 166 -0.15 -6.08 17.95
CA TRP A 166 0.45 -7.19 18.70
C TRP A 166 -0.21 -7.47 20.04
N LYS A 167 -0.70 -6.42 20.71
CA LYS A 167 -1.49 -6.55 21.94
C LYS A 167 -2.96 -6.88 21.69
N LYS A 168 -3.43 -6.63 20.45
CA LYS A 168 -4.82 -6.83 20.08
C LYS A 168 -5.16 -8.30 19.87
N ASP A 169 -4.31 -9.02 19.11
CA ASP A 169 -4.52 -10.44 18.81
C ASP A 169 -3.17 -11.14 18.58
N PRO A 170 -2.95 -12.32 19.21
CA PRO A 170 -1.77 -13.15 18.98
C PRO A 170 -1.50 -13.49 17.50
N TYR A 171 -2.52 -13.53 16.66
CA TYR A 171 -2.39 -13.74 15.21
C TYR A 171 -1.40 -12.76 14.57
N PHE A 172 -1.38 -11.50 14.99
CA PHE A 172 -0.48 -10.50 14.42
C PHE A 172 1.00 -10.74 14.73
N LYS A 173 1.32 -11.61 15.68
CA LYS A 173 2.69 -12.03 16.00
C LYS A 173 3.23 -13.06 15.02
N ILE A 174 2.35 -13.81 14.33
CA ILE A 174 2.72 -14.86 13.39
C ILE A 174 2.64 -14.42 11.91
N VAL A 175 2.40 -13.13 11.65
CA VAL A 175 2.46 -12.59 10.28
C VAL A 175 3.86 -12.85 9.71
N PRO A 176 3.98 -13.40 8.49
CA PRO A 176 5.24 -13.97 7.97
C PRO A 176 6.36 -12.95 7.70
N PHE A 177 6.08 -11.67 7.81
CA PHE A 177 7.07 -10.61 7.67
C PHE A 177 6.63 -9.34 8.39
N THR A 178 7.61 -8.57 8.85
CA THR A 178 7.39 -7.25 9.45
C THR A 178 7.59 -6.15 8.40
N GLN A 179 6.56 -5.31 8.18
CA GLN A 179 6.68 -4.20 7.25
C GLN A 179 7.58 -3.09 7.84
N VAL A 180 8.44 -2.54 7.02
CA VAL A 180 9.33 -1.41 7.36
C VAL A 180 9.26 -0.36 6.25
N LEU A 181 9.45 0.89 6.58
CA LEU A 181 9.53 2.01 5.65
C LEU A 181 10.85 2.77 5.88
N ALA A 182 11.76 2.66 4.93
CA ALA A 182 13.01 3.42 4.96
C ALA A 182 12.87 4.79 4.28
N GLY A 183 11.91 4.94 3.38
CA GLY A 183 11.70 6.16 2.62
C GLY A 183 10.28 6.35 2.14
N ARG A 184 10.00 7.48 1.53
CA ARG A 184 8.73 7.81 0.90
C ARG A 184 8.93 8.36 -0.51
N GLY A 185 7.90 8.20 -1.33
CA GLY A 185 7.86 8.68 -2.70
C GLY A 185 8.57 7.79 -3.70
N CYS A 186 8.50 8.21 -4.95
CA CYS A 186 9.15 7.55 -6.08
C CYS A 186 9.53 8.61 -7.12
N PRO A 187 10.74 8.61 -7.68
CA PRO A 187 11.14 9.62 -8.66
C PRO A 187 10.47 9.42 -10.03
N TYR A 188 9.95 8.23 -10.33
CA TYR A 188 9.47 7.84 -11.65
C TYR A 188 8.05 8.32 -11.95
N PRO A 189 7.76 8.74 -13.21
CA PRO A 189 6.46 9.29 -13.62
C PRO A 189 5.55 8.22 -14.26
N CYS A 190 5.44 7.05 -13.64
CA CYS A 190 4.64 5.95 -14.21
C CYS A 190 3.14 6.28 -14.18
N THR A 191 2.49 6.31 -15.35
CA THR A 191 1.09 6.74 -15.52
C THR A 191 0.06 5.87 -14.80
N TYR A 192 0.39 4.61 -14.55
CA TYR A 192 -0.45 3.61 -13.86
C TYR A 192 -0.24 3.58 -12.34
N CYS A 193 0.66 4.41 -11.80
CA CYS A 193 1.04 4.38 -10.39
C CYS A 193 0.48 5.60 -9.63
N PHE A 194 -0.10 5.36 -8.46
CA PHE A 194 -0.62 6.43 -7.62
C PHE A 194 0.47 7.42 -7.17
N ASN A 195 1.74 6.99 -7.07
CA ASN A 195 2.84 7.88 -6.69
C ASN A 195 3.00 9.09 -7.63
N ASP A 196 2.81 8.92 -8.94
CA ASP A 196 2.88 10.05 -9.88
C ASP A 196 1.73 11.03 -9.66
N GLY A 197 0.50 10.53 -9.51
CA GLY A 197 -0.67 11.36 -9.19
C GLY A 197 -0.50 12.10 -7.85
N TYR A 198 -0.04 11.39 -6.82
CA TYR A 198 0.19 11.94 -5.49
C TYR A 198 1.30 13.01 -5.51
N LYS A 199 2.40 12.75 -6.22
CA LYS A 199 3.47 13.74 -6.47
C LYS A 199 2.94 15.01 -7.11
N LYS A 200 2.07 14.89 -8.14
CA LYS A 200 1.46 16.04 -8.82
C LYS A 200 0.60 16.88 -7.87
N ILE A 201 -0.18 16.25 -6.99
CA ILE A 201 -0.97 16.95 -5.97
C ILE A 201 -0.06 17.74 -5.03
N HIS A 202 1.02 17.15 -4.53
CA HIS A 202 1.98 17.83 -3.66
C HIS A 202 2.73 18.98 -4.37
N ILE A 203 3.10 18.80 -5.65
CA ILE A 203 3.71 19.88 -6.44
C ILE A 203 2.72 21.02 -6.64
N ALA A 204 1.45 20.73 -6.92
CA ALA A 204 0.41 21.75 -7.04
C ALA A 204 0.19 22.52 -5.72
N ALA A 205 0.45 21.88 -4.58
CA ALA A 205 0.45 22.52 -3.26
C ALA A 205 1.77 23.25 -2.92
N GLY A 206 2.71 23.38 -3.87
CA GLY A 206 3.94 24.17 -3.74
C GLY A 206 5.20 23.39 -3.39
N MET A 207 5.15 22.04 -3.30
CA MET A 207 6.34 21.22 -3.06
C MET A 207 7.24 21.20 -4.31
N LYS A 208 8.55 21.23 -4.13
CA LYS A 208 9.49 20.99 -5.23
C LYS A 208 9.53 19.50 -5.57
N GLY A 209 9.45 19.15 -6.84
CA GLY A 209 9.38 17.74 -7.27
C GLY A 209 10.56 16.86 -6.82
N LYS A 210 11.74 17.45 -6.61
CA LYS A 210 12.92 16.75 -6.07
C LYS A 210 12.75 16.31 -4.61
N ASP A 211 11.90 17.01 -3.85
CA ASP A 211 11.68 16.78 -2.43
C ASP A 211 10.62 15.70 -2.17
N TYR A 212 10.00 15.19 -3.25
CA TYR A 212 8.99 14.14 -3.15
C TYR A 212 9.57 12.77 -2.75
N THR A 213 10.84 12.50 -3.08
CA THR A 213 11.50 11.24 -2.75
C THR A 213 12.49 11.46 -1.63
N ASN A 214 12.30 10.78 -0.51
CA ASN A 214 13.02 11.03 0.72
C ASN A 214 13.35 9.72 1.45
N LEU A 215 14.56 9.62 2.02
CA LEU A 215 15.03 8.45 2.77
C LEU A 215 15.42 8.86 4.19
N ARG A 216 15.22 7.96 5.12
CA ARG A 216 15.78 8.01 6.46
C ARG A 216 17.28 7.74 6.39
N ASN A 217 18.04 8.22 7.37
CA ASN A 217 19.43 7.83 7.56
C ASN A 217 19.54 6.31 7.75
N VAL A 218 20.56 5.71 7.19
CA VAL A 218 20.79 4.26 7.33
C VAL A 218 20.86 3.84 8.80
N SER A 219 21.55 4.62 9.64
CA SER A 219 21.65 4.35 11.08
C SER A 219 20.29 4.30 11.77
N HIS A 220 19.37 5.21 11.42
CA HIS A 220 18.01 5.25 12.00
C HIS A 220 17.17 4.03 11.55
N VAL A 221 17.37 3.55 10.31
CA VAL A 221 16.71 2.33 9.83
C VAL A 221 17.27 1.10 10.56
N ILE A 222 18.60 0.99 10.67
CA ILE A 222 19.26 -0.15 11.37
C ILE A 222 18.83 -0.21 12.84
N GLU A 223 18.69 0.94 13.51
CA GLU A 223 18.19 1.01 14.88
C GLU A 223 16.78 0.43 15.01
N GLU A 224 15.85 0.79 14.10
CA GLU A 224 14.52 0.20 14.07
C GLU A 224 14.56 -1.30 13.84
N LEU A 225 15.38 -1.80 12.87
CA LEU A 225 15.49 -3.22 12.59
C LEU A 225 16.00 -4.02 13.79
N LYS A 226 16.97 -3.49 14.54
CA LYS A 226 17.46 -4.10 15.79
C LYS A 226 16.34 -4.17 16.84
N MET A 227 15.63 -3.07 17.03
CA MET A 227 14.49 -3.04 17.95
C MET A 227 13.41 -4.05 17.56
N LEU A 228 13.13 -4.20 16.25
CA LEU A 228 12.15 -5.16 15.75
C LEU A 228 12.61 -6.61 15.97
N GLU A 229 13.88 -6.91 15.77
CA GLU A 229 14.44 -8.24 16.02
C GLU A 229 14.47 -8.56 17.53
N GLU A 230 14.91 -7.62 18.36
CA GLU A 230 15.03 -7.82 19.81
C GLU A 230 13.66 -7.85 20.54
N LYS A 231 12.80 -6.86 20.27
CA LYS A 231 11.52 -6.73 20.99
C LYS A 231 10.40 -7.58 20.42
N TYR A 232 10.37 -7.72 19.07
CA TYR A 232 9.27 -8.33 18.36
C TYR A 232 9.64 -9.66 17.70
N GLU A 233 10.87 -10.15 17.93
CA GLU A 233 11.36 -11.43 17.39
C GLU A 233 11.18 -11.55 15.86
N SER A 234 11.27 -10.41 15.16
CA SER A 234 11.06 -10.35 13.72
C SER A 234 12.17 -11.09 12.98
N THR A 235 11.80 -12.05 12.12
CA THR A 235 12.74 -12.89 11.37
C THR A 235 12.83 -12.53 9.89
N ASP A 236 11.89 -11.72 9.39
CA ASP A 236 11.87 -11.26 8.00
C ASP A 236 11.27 -9.85 7.90
N PHE A 237 11.97 -8.95 7.24
CA PHE A 237 11.54 -7.58 6.98
C PHE A 237 11.07 -7.43 5.55
N PHE A 238 9.98 -6.73 5.34
CA PHE A 238 9.56 -6.27 4.04
C PHE A 238 9.60 -4.75 3.96
N PHE A 239 10.57 -4.22 3.22
CA PHE A 239 10.63 -2.80 2.92
C PHE A 239 9.51 -2.44 1.94
N ASN A 240 8.48 -1.77 2.47
CA ASN A 240 7.28 -1.38 1.72
C ASN A 240 7.48 -0.07 0.94
N ASP A 241 8.72 0.36 0.80
CA ASP A 241 9.12 1.50 -0.03
C ASP A 241 8.70 1.28 -1.49
N SER A 242 8.35 2.36 -2.19
CA SER A 242 8.02 2.27 -3.63
C SER A 242 9.21 1.83 -4.47
N THR A 243 10.40 2.24 -4.08
CA THR A 243 11.71 1.74 -4.52
C THR A 243 12.75 2.08 -3.47
N LEU A 244 13.50 1.09 -3.02
CA LEU A 244 14.54 1.29 -2.00
C LEU A 244 15.91 1.60 -2.63
N THR A 245 16.08 1.30 -3.90
CA THR A 245 17.36 1.29 -4.60
C THR A 245 17.65 2.57 -5.40
N TYR A 246 16.74 3.56 -5.39
CA TYR A 246 16.89 4.77 -6.21
C TYR A 246 18.11 5.63 -5.86
N ASN A 247 18.66 5.47 -4.65
CA ASN A 247 19.92 6.06 -4.22
C ASN A 247 20.97 4.96 -4.02
N PRO A 248 21.88 4.73 -5.01
CA PRO A 248 22.86 3.65 -4.94
C PRO A 248 23.80 3.76 -3.73
N LYS A 249 24.17 4.98 -3.32
CA LYS A 249 25.04 5.19 -2.17
C LYS A 249 24.36 4.74 -0.88
N TRP A 250 23.10 5.11 -0.72
CA TRP A 250 22.32 4.75 0.45
C TRP A 250 22.13 3.23 0.58
N ILE A 251 21.76 2.54 -0.51
CA ILE A 251 21.54 1.09 -0.44
C ILE A 251 22.86 0.30 -0.21
N ILE A 252 23.98 0.77 -0.74
CA ILE A 252 25.29 0.17 -0.48
C ILE A 252 25.70 0.40 0.98
N GLU A 253 25.51 1.60 1.52
CA GLU A 253 25.72 1.91 2.94
C GLU A 253 24.81 1.03 3.82
N PHE A 254 23.53 0.92 3.52
CA PHE A 254 22.58 0.04 4.20
C PHE A 254 23.09 -1.40 4.26
N CYS A 255 23.53 -1.97 3.13
CA CYS A 255 24.05 -3.33 3.08
C CYS A 255 25.27 -3.50 3.98
N ASN A 256 26.19 -2.53 4.00
CA ASN A 256 27.39 -2.56 4.83
C ASN A 256 27.05 -2.48 6.32
N GLU A 257 26.14 -1.57 6.72
CA GLU A 257 25.68 -1.43 8.10
C GLU A 257 24.85 -2.63 8.54
N TYR A 258 24.07 -3.23 7.64
CA TYR A 258 23.34 -4.47 7.91
C TYR A 258 24.27 -5.61 8.29
N ILE A 259 25.37 -5.78 7.55
CA ILE A 259 26.40 -6.79 7.85
C ILE A 259 27.06 -6.52 9.20
N LYS A 260 27.45 -5.26 9.47
CA LYS A 260 28.10 -4.87 10.74
C LYS A 260 27.18 -5.01 11.96
N SER A 261 25.87 -4.83 11.76
CA SER A 261 24.88 -4.87 12.85
C SER A 261 24.59 -6.27 13.35
N ASP A 262 25.05 -7.31 12.68
CA ASP A 262 24.83 -8.74 12.97
C ASP A 262 23.35 -9.16 13.05
N LEU A 263 22.47 -8.42 12.37
CA LEU A 263 21.05 -8.76 12.23
C LEU A 263 20.88 -10.14 11.61
N LYS A 264 20.01 -10.95 12.21
CA LYS A 264 19.77 -12.35 11.79
C LYS A 264 18.62 -12.47 10.79
N ALA A 265 17.65 -11.55 10.88
CA ALA A 265 16.48 -11.52 10.02
C ALA A 265 16.87 -11.43 8.53
N THR A 266 16.02 -11.92 7.67
CA THR A 266 16.11 -11.69 6.24
C THR A 266 15.34 -10.43 5.85
N TYR A 267 15.54 -9.92 4.64
CA TYR A 267 14.74 -8.81 4.16
C TYR A 267 14.38 -8.93 2.67
N SER A 268 13.27 -8.30 2.31
CA SER A 268 12.80 -8.18 0.93
C SER A 268 12.58 -6.70 0.60
N ILE A 269 12.86 -6.31 -0.66
CA ILE A 269 12.81 -4.93 -1.11
C ILE A 269 12.04 -4.78 -2.42
N ASN A 270 11.52 -3.58 -2.67
CA ASN A 270 11.09 -3.16 -3.99
C ASN A 270 12.21 -2.35 -4.66
N ALA A 271 12.40 -2.54 -5.96
CA ALA A 271 13.42 -1.89 -6.77
C ALA A 271 12.87 -1.50 -8.14
N VAL A 272 13.61 -0.70 -8.88
CA VAL A 272 13.37 -0.42 -10.29
C VAL A 272 14.58 -0.88 -11.10
N ILE A 273 14.34 -1.45 -12.28
CA ILE A 273 15.37 -2.12 -13.10
C ILE A 273 16.63 -1.26 -13.31
N PRO A 274 16.58 0.02 -13.70
CA PRO A 274 17.79 0.83 -13.89
C PRO A 274 18.65 1.04 -12.63
N GLU A 275 18.07 0.81 -11.44
CA GLU A 275 18.74 1.02 -10.16
C GLU A 275 19.57 -0.21 -9.73
N LEU A 276 19.33 -1.36 -10.34
CA LEU A 276 19.98 -2.63 -10.02
C LEU A 276 21.30 -2.75 -10.76
N THR A 277 22.23 -1.82 -10.50
CA THR A 277 23.58 -1.82 -11.06
C THR A 277 24.41 -2.99 -10.55
N GLU A 278 25.60 -3.21 -11.13
CA GLU A 278 26.52 -4.28 -10.71
C GLU A 278 26.88 -4.13 -9.22
N GLU A 279 27.20 -2.88 -8.80
CA GLU A 279 27.61 -2.57 -7.44
C GLU A 279 26.46 -2.78 -6.44
N VAL A 280 25.23 -2.39 -6.80
CA VAL A 280 24.04 -2.59 -5.96
C VAL A 280 23.74 -4.07 -5.80
N CYS A 281 23.74 -4.84 -6.89
CA CYS A 281 23.52 -6.29 -6.82
C CYS A 281 24.60 -6.99 -6.00
N GLN A 282 25.86 -6.59 -6.15
CA GLN A 282 26.96 -7.11 -5.36
C GLN A 282 26.81 -6.81 -3.87
N ALA A 283 26.42 -5.57 -3.51
CA ALA A 283 26.21 -5.19 -2.12
C ALA A 283 25.06 -5.99 -1.48
N LEU A 284 23.91 -6.10 -2.17
CA LEU A 284 22.77 -6.90 -1.71
C LEU A 284 23.16 -8.37 -1.49
N ALA A 285 23.89 -8.97 -2.43
CA ALA A 285 24.33 -10.36 -2.33
C ALA A 285 25.30 -10.59 -1.15
N LYS A 286 26.20 -9.64 -0.87
CA LYS A 286 27.15 -9.70 0.25
C LYS A 286 26.46 -9.81 1.61
N THR A 287 25.27 -9.26 1.78
CA THR A 287 24.53 -9.37 3.05
C THR A 287 24.13 -10.80 3.36
N LYS A 288 23.95 -11.67 2.35
CA LYS A 288 23.38 -13.03 2.46
C LYS A 288 21.98 -13.06 3.11
N LYS A 289 21.36 -11.88 3.28
CA LYS A 289 20.06 -11.68 3.95
C LYS A 289 18.99 -11.11 3.02
N CYS A 290 19.35 -10.63 1.82
CA CYS A 290 18.40 -10.20 0.81
C CYS A 290 17.64 -11.42 0.26
N ARG A 291 16.43 -11.64 0.76
CA ARG A 291 15.59 -12.80 0.44
C ARG A 291 14.89 -12.68 -0.90
N LEU A 292 14.43 -11.46 -1.24
CA LEU A 292 13.66 -11.23 -2.46
C LEU A 292 13.75 -9.77 -2.90
N ILE A 293 14.02 -9.54 -4.18
CA ILE A 293 13.96 -8.24 -4.83
C ILE A 293 12.73 -8.22 -5.75
N ARG A 294 11.79 -7.29 -5.52
CA ARG A 294 10.59 -7.14 -6.35
C ARG A 294 10.74 -5.95 -7.28
N PHE A 295 10.38 -6.12 -8.53
CA PHE A 295 10.35 -5.01 -9.49
C PHE A 295 9.25 -5.20 -10.53
N GLY A 296 8.67 -4.08 -10.96
CA GLY A 296 7.65 -4.06 -12.00
C GLY A 296 8.28 -4.08 -13.39
N LEU A 297 7.82 -4.99 -14.23
CA LEU A 297 8.10 -5.01 -15.66
C LEU A 297 6.89 -4.49 -16.44
N GLU A 298 5.72 -4.79 -15.94
CA GLU A 298 4.37 -4.41 -16.33
C GLU A 298 3.96 -5.00 -17.69
N THR A 299 4.64 -4.65 -18.79
CA THR A 299 4.38 -5.14 -20.13
C THR A 299 5.67 -5.53 -20.86
N GLY A 300 5.62 -6.56 -21.69
CA GLY A 300 6.75 -7.02 -22.51
C GLY A 300 7.04 -6.16 -23.71
N ASN A 301 6.05 -5.36 -24.18
CA ASN A 301 6.23 -4.47 -25.31
C ASN A 301 6.95 -3.17 -24.87
N GLU A 302 8.15 -2.96 -25.38
CA GLU A 302 8.99 -1.82 -25.02
C GLU A 302 8.38 -0.47 -25.42
N GLN A 303 7.77 -0.40 -26.59
CA GLN A 303 7.18 0.84 -27.11
C GLN A 303 5.92 1.23 -26.33
N PHE A 304 5.06 0.26 -26.04
CA PHE A 304 3.87 0.46 -25.22
C PHE A 304 4.25 0.87 -23.79
N ARG A 305 5.26 0.21 -23.21
CA ARG A 305 5.80 0.55 -21.89
C ARG A 305 6.32 1.99 -21.85
N TYR A 306 7.07 2.42 -22.87
CA TYR A 306 7.60 3.77 -22.95
C TYR A 306 6.52 4.82 -23.15
N LYS A 307 5.65 4.65 -24.17
CA LYS A 307 4.65 5.66 -24.58
C LYS A 307 3.47 5.74 -23.62
N THR A 308 2.93 4.59 -23.21
CA THR A 308 1.68 4.50 -22.43
C THR A 308 1.97 4.54 -20.93
N LEU A 309 2.95 3.76 -20.46
CA LEU A 309 3.25 3.66 -19.04
C LEU A 309 4.30 4.68 -18.55
N ARG A 310 4.97 5.40 -19.45
CA ARG A 310 6.12 6.29 -19.16
C ARG A 310 7.20 5.62 -18.32
N LYS A 311 7.40 4.34 -18.56
CA LYS A 311 8.44 3.55 -17.90
C LYS A 311 9.59 3.30 -18.88
N SER A 312 10.65 4.11 -18.76
CA SER A 312 11.79 4.12 -19.67
C SER A 312 12.80 3.00 -19.35
N VAL A 313 12.39 1.75 -19.60
CA VAL A 313 13.23 0.56 -19.42
C VAL A 313 13.21 -0.25 -20.71
N LYS A 314 14.40 -0.56 -21.25
CA LYS A 314 14.55 -1.38 -22.46
C LYS A 314 14.47 -2.86 -22.13
N ASN A 315 14.03 -3.68 -23.10
CA ASN A 315 14.03 -5.12 -22.94
C ASN A 315 15.43 -5.70 -22.72
N SER A 316 16.46 -5.13 -23.36
CA SER A 316 17.86 -5.51 -23.12
C SER A 316 18.29 -5.29 -21.67
N GLN A 317 17.94 -4.15 -21.09
CA GLN A 317 18.25 -3.85 -19.68
C GLN A 317 17.57 -4.84 -18.72
N MET A 318 16.35 -5.29 -19.04
CA MET A 318 15.68 -6.31 -18.23
C MET A 318 16.42 -7.63 -18.23
N ILE A 319 16.89 -8.06 -19.42
CA ILE A 319 17.66 -9.29 -19.57
C ILE A 319 18.98 -9.17 -18.81
N GLU A 320 19.73 -8.08 -19.03
CA GLU A 320 21.00 -7.82 -18.34
C GLU A 320 20.86 -7.84 -16.81
N VAL A 321 19.79 -7.23 -16.27
CA VAL A 321 19.57 -7.20 -14.82
C VAL A 321 19.20 -8.58 -14.29
N THR A 322 18.37 -9.34 -15.00
CA THR A 322 18.03 -10.71 -14.54
C THR A 322 19.24 -11.65 -14.62
N ASP A 323 20.07 -11.53 -15.64
CA ASP A 323 21.35 -12.27 -15.74
C ASP A 323 22.30 -11.91 -14.61
N ARG A 324 22.40 -10.61 -14.29
CA ARG A 324 23.19 -10.11 -13.15
C ARG A 324 22.69 -10.67 -11.82
N MET A 325 21.37 -10.66 -11.58
CA MET A 325 20.80 -11.25 -10.37
C MET A 325 21.09 -12.74 -10.27
N ASN A 326 20.97 -13.48 -11.37
CA ASN A 326 21.33 -14.90 -11.42
C ASN A 326 22.82 -15.12 -11.12
N LYS A 327 23.73 -14.29 -11.68
CA LYS A 327 25.18 -14.30 -11.39
C LYS A 327 25.46 -14.15 -9.89
N TYR A 328 24.75 -13.26 -9.21
CA TYR A 328 24.92 -13.01 -7.77
C TYR A 328 24.03 -13.88 -6.88
N ASN A 329 23.34 -14.87 -7.44
CA ASN A 329 22.42 -15.76 -6.70
C ASN A 329 21.31 -15.02 -5.92
N LEU A 330 20.88 -13.86 -6.42
CA LEU A 330 19.78 -13.07 -5.86
C LEU A 330 18.45 -13.59 -6.37
N ARG A 331 17.49 -13.77 -5.47
CA ARG A 331 16.11 -14.11 -5.83
C ARG A 331 15.35 -12.84 -6.19
N TYR A 332 14.53 -12.93 -7.24
CA TYR A 332 13.74 -11.79 -7.68
C TYR A 332 12.31 -12.18 -8.07
N SER A 333 11.40 -11.21 -7.96
CA SER A 333 10.02 -11.33 -8.39
C SER A 333 9.69 -10.23 -9.37
N MET A 334 9.36 -10.62 -10.60
CA MET A 334 8.91 -9.71 -11.65
C MET A 334 7.39 -9.60 -11.61
N GLN A 335 6.90 -8.36 -11.60
CA GLN A 335 5.48 -8.07 -11.64
C GLN A 335 5.08 -7.65 -13.04
N PHE A 336 4.03 -8.28 -13.54
CA PHE A 336 3.39 -7.96 -14.81
C PHE A 336 1.97 -7.47 -14.57
N MET A 337 1.48 -6.70 -15.52
CA MET A 337 0.13 -6.17 -15.50
C MET A 337 -0.55 -6.45 -16.83
N LEU A 338 -1.76 -6.98 -16.79
CA LEU A 338 -2.61 -7.23 -17.96
C LEU A 338 -3.87 -6.39 -17.89
N GLY A 339 -4.49 -6.14 -19.04
CA GLY A 339 -5.69 -5.32 -19.12
C GLY A 339 -5.42 -3.82 -18.98
N LEU A 340 -4.20 -3.40 -19.30
CA LEU A 340 -3.84 -1.98 -19.34
C LEU A 340 -4.65 -1.23 -20.42
N PRO A 341 -5.05 0.02 -20.19
CA PRO A 341 -5.68 0.85 -21.23
C PRO A 341 -4.86 0.89 -22.52
N GLY A 342 -5.51 0.58 -23.64
CA GLY A 342 -4.88 0.48 -24.95
C GLY A 342 -4.09 -0.80 -25.21
N GLU A 343 -4.07 -1.76 -24.27
CA GLU A 343 -3.44 -3.06 -24.49
C GLU A 343 -4.25 -3.92 -25.47
N THR A 344 -3.55 -4.52 -26.44
CA THR A 344 -4.11 -5.47 -27.40
C THR A 344 -3.69 -6.91 -27.06
N LYS A 345 -4.28 -7.88 -27.75
CA LYS A 345 -3.90 -9.29 -27.61
C LYS A 345 -2.41 -9.52 -27.95
N GLU A 346 -1.91 -8.85 -28.97
CA GLU A 346 -0.51 -8.93 -29.41
C GLU A 346 0.42 -8.39 -28.33
N LEU A 347 0.10 -7.24 -27.70
CA LEU A 347 0.85 -6.66 -26.59
C LEU A 347 0.88 -7.59 -25.37
N THR A 348 -0.23 -8.28 -25.11
CA THR A 348 -0.28 -9.30 -24.06
C THR A 348 0.64 -10.47 -24.38
N TRP A 349 0.68 -10.94 -25.63
CA TRP A 349 1.60 -12.00 -26.04
C TRP A 349 3.07 -11.56 -25.93
N ASP A 350 3.39 -10.31 -26.25
CA ASP A 350 4.73 -9.76 -26.00
C ASP A 350 5.10 -9.86 -24.52
N THR A 351 4.14 -9.60 -23.63
CA THR A 351 4.34 -9.71 -22.18
C THR A 351 4.60 -11.15 -21.75
N ILE A 352 3.81 -12.10 -22.24
CA ILE A 352 3.97 -13.54 -21.96
C ILE A 352 5.34 -14.04 -22.48
N ASN A 353 5.71 -13.67 -23.71
CA ASN A 353 6.96 -14.07 -24.31
C ASN A 353 8.18 -13.47 -23.57
N MET A 354 8.08 -12.21 -23.14
CA MET A 354 9.13 -11.60 -22.32
C MET A 354 9.25 -12.30 -20.98
N ALA A 355 8.14 -12.60 -20.30
CA ALA A 355 8.14 -13.33 -19.05
C ALA A 355 8.87 -14.68 -19.19
N ARG A 356 8.56 -15.45 -20.24
CA ARG A 356 9.23 -16.72 -20.51
C ARG A 356 10.74 -16.58 -20.74
N ARG A 357 11.15 -15.51 -21.43
CA ARG A 357 12.56 -15.26 -21.78
C ARG A 357 13.41 -14.91 -20.59
N ILE A 358 12.89 -14.14 -19.62
CA ILE A 358 13.66 -13.61 -18.50
C ILE A 358 13.49 -14.41 -17.21
N THR A 359 12.70 -15.50 -17.24
CA THR A 359 12.59 -16.41 -16.09
C THR A 359 13.85 -17.25 -15.98
N GLY A 360 14.66 -16.89 -15.00
CA GLY A 360 15.82 -17.72 -14.62
C GLY A 360 15.48 -18.61 -13.41
N PRO A 361 16.43 -19.41 -12.93
CA PRO A 361 16.22 -20.36 -11.84
C PRO A 361 15.87 -19.69 -10.50
N LYS A 362 16.11 -18.40 -10.36
CA LYS A 362 15.85 -17.59 -9.16
C LYS A 362 14.67 -16.62 -9.32
N GLY A 363 14.09 -16.53 -10.52
CA GLY A 363 12.98 -15.63 -10.85
C GLY A 363 11.64 -16.27 -10.55
N VAL A 364 10.71 -15.45 -10.07
CA VAL A 364 9.29 -15.77 -9.97
C VAL A 364 8.47 -14.64 -10.60
N HIS A 365 7.25 -14.93 -11.01
CA HIS A 365 6.38 -13.93 -11.63
C HIS A 365 5.16 -13.66 -10.77
N GLY A 366 4.72 -12.40 -10.75
CA GLY A 366 3.41 -11.99 -10.32
C GLY A 366 2.65 -11.37 -11.50
N ILE A 367 1.42 -11.80 -11.73
CA ILE A 367 0.54 -11.23 -12.75
C ILE A 367 -0.62 -10.54 -12.06
N ASN A 368 -0.80 -9.26 -12.34
CA ASN A 368 -1.87 -8.44 -11.81
C ASN A 368 -2.79 -8.00 -12.95
N ILE A 369 -4.09 -7.97 -12.70
CA ILE A 369 -5.04 -7.34 -13.61
C ILE A 369 -5.13 -5.86 -13.25
N PHE A 370 -4.98 -5.00 -14.25
CA PHE A 370 -5.09 -3.56 -14.06
C PHE A 370 -6.47 -3.18 -13.51
N LYS A 371 -6.49 -2.27 -12.54
CA LYS A 371 -7.71 -1.65 -12.00
C LYS A 371 -7.60 -0.13 -12.11
N PRO A 372 -8.63 0.56 -12.62
CA PRO A 372 -8.62 2.01 -12.81
C PRO A 372 -8.85 2.74 -11.48
N PHE A 373 -7.88 2.73 -10.57
CA PHE A 373 -7.95 3.47 -9.34
C PHE A 373 -7.99 4.99 -9.58
N PRO A 374 -8.66 5.78 -8.71
CA PRO A 374 -8.63 7.23 -8.80
C PRO A 374 -7.21 7.80 -8.77
N GLY A 375 -7.00 8.90 -9.48
CA GLY A 375 -5.71 9.61 -9.51
C GLY A 375 -4.67 9.04 -10.46
N LEU A 376 -4.93 7.93 -11.15
CA LEU A 376 -4.03 7.37 -12.16
C LEU A 376 -4.19 8.11 -13.50
N GLU A 377 -3.09 8.63 -14.04
CA GLU A 377 -3.11 9.35 -15.33
C GLU A 377 -3.52 8.44 -16.50
N ILE A 378 -3.14 7.17 -16.45
CA ILE A 378 -3.49 6.18 -17.48
C ILE A 378 -5.01 6.02 -17.66
N ASN A 379 -5.82 6.41 -16.67
CA ASN A 379 -7.28 6.36 -16.79
C ASN A 379 -7.79 7.25 -17.92
N ASN A 380 -7.12 8.35 -18.23
CA ASN A 380 -7.52 9.23 -19.35
C ASN A 380 -7.48 8.48 -20.67
N ILE A 381 -6.48 7.62 -20.86
CA ILE A 381 -6.37 6.79 -22.09
C ILE A 381 -7.54 5.81 -22.17
N GLY A 382 -7.89 5.15 -21.07
CA GLY A 382 -9.02 4.22 -21.06
C GLY A 382 -10.38 4.88 -21.29
N LEU A 383 -10.55 6.10 -20.76
CA LEU A 383 -11.76 6.92 -21.00
C LEU A 383 -11.84 7.39 -22.44
N GLU A 384 -10.75 7.90 -23.02
CA GLU A 384 -10.66 8.34 -24.40
C GLU A 384 -10.93 7.19 -25.41
N LEU A 385 -10.46 5.98 -25.08
CA LEU A 385 -10.69 4.78 -25.88
C LEU A 385 -12.07 4.14 -25.63
N GLY A 386 -12.89 4.69 -24.73
CA GLY A 386 -14.19 4.13 -24.36
C GLY A 386 -14.14 2.74 -23.72
N GLN A 387 -13.00 2.34 -23.18
CA GLN A 387 -12.81 1.04 -22.56
C GLN A 387 -13.53 0.92 -21.21
N TYR A 388 -13.75 2.04 -20.53
CA TYR A 388 -14.56 2.18 -19.34
C TYR A 388 -15.06 3.63 -19.20
N GLN A 389 -15.98 3.87 -18.27
CA GLN A 389 -16.57 5.17 -17.98
C GLN A 389 -15.96 5.79 -16.71
N ALA A 390 -16.17 7.08 -16.49
CA ALA A 390 -15.71 7.77 -15.29
C ALA A 390 -16.25 7.14 -13.98
N SER A 391 -17.47 6.58 -14.02
CA SER A 391 -18.06 5.82 -12.90
C SER A 391 -17.24 4.59 -12.53
N ASP A 392 -16.61 3.91 -13.51
CA ASP A 392 -15.80 2.73 -13.27
C ASP A 392 -14.48 3.07 -12.53
N VAL A 393 -13.91 4.27 -12.81
CA VAL A 393 -12.74 4.80 -12.10
C VAL A 393 -13.07 5.09 -10.63
N MET A 394 -14.32 5.47 -10.36
CA MET A 394 -14.78 5.87 -9.04
C MET A 394 -15.38 4.72 -8.24
N ALA A 395 -15.76 3.61 -8.88
CA ALA A 395 -16.44 2.50 -8.24
C ALA A 395 -15.45 1.65 -7.41
N PRO A 396 -15.64 1.55 -6.08
CA PRO A 396 -14.85 0.65 -5.25
C PRO A 396 -15.14 -0.80 -5.63
N GLY A 397 -14.08 -1.58 -5.79
CA GLY A 397 -14.24 -3.01 -6.08
C GLY A 397 -14.65 -3.35 -7.53
N SER A 398 -14.87 -2.34 -8.39
CA SER A 398 -15.00 -2.63 -9.82
C SER A 398 -13.69 -3.26 -10.30
N VAL A 399 -13.76 -4.51 -10.68
CA VAL A 399 -12.85 -5.02 -11.70
C VAL A 399 -13.19 -4.14 -12.90
N ALA A 400 -12.26 -3.26 -13.33
CA ALA A 400 -12.42 -2.66 -14.64
C ALA A 400 -12.81 -3.80 -15.55
N PRO A 401 -13.84 -3.63 -16.38
CA PRO A 401 -13.98 -4.54 -17.48
C PRO A 401 -12.61 -4.44 -18.16
N SER A 402 -11.79 -5.48 -17.96
CA SER A 402 -10.54 -5.59 -18.68
C SER A 402 -10.87 -5.33 -20.12
N THR A 403 -9.94 -4.77 -20.90
CA THR A 403 -9.99 -4.76 -22.37
C THR A 403 -10.32 -6.13 -22.94
N TRP A 404 -10.34 -7.13 -22.11
CA TRP A 404 -10.76 -8.52 -22.21
C TRP A 404 -12.26 -8.72 -21.93
N ARG A 405 -13.14 -7.86 -22.41
CA ARG A 405 -14.57 -8.16 -22.47
C ARG A 405 -14.79 -9.37 -23.40
N LYS A 406 -15.81 -10.17 -23.09
CA LYS A 406 -16.27 -11.36 -23.85
C LYS A 406 -16.21 -11.24 -25.37
N GLU A 407 -16.18 -10.03 -25.91
CA GLU A 407 -16.08 -9.75 -27.34
C GLU A 407 -14.66 -9.88 -27.90
N SER A 408 -13.61 -9.76 -27.07
CA SER A 408 -12.20 -9.95 -27.46
C SER A 408 -11.76 -11.42 -27.39
N PHE A 409 -12.47 -12.25 -26.67
CA PHE A 409 -12.29 -13.69 -26.58
C PHE A 409 -13.55 -14.40 -27.07
N LYS A 410 -13.70 -14.50 -28.38
CA LYS A 410 -14.44 -15.65 -28.93
C LYS A 410 -13.45 -16.80 -28.96
N PRO A 411 -13.66 -17.88 -28.18
CA PRO A 411 -12.86 -19.08 -28.33
C PRO A 411 -13.03 -19.54 -29.78
N THR A 412 -11.94 -19.71 -30.50
CA THR A 412 -11.97 -20.28 -31.84
C THR A 412 -12.18 -21.80 -31.79
N ASP A 413 -12.23 -22.40 -30.58
CA ASP A 413 -12.54 -23.82 -30.38
C ASP A 413 -13.32 -24.04 -29.09
N GLU A 414 -14.39 -24.81 -29.18
CA GLU A 414 -15.40 -25.11 -28.16
C GLU A 414 -14.90 -25.99 -26.97
N LYS A 415 -13.60 -26.04 -26.65
CA LYS A 415 -13.07 -26.95 -25.64
C LYS A 415 -11.98 -26.32 -24.72
N SER A 416 -12.23 -25.16 -24.17
CA SER A 416 -11.46 -24.74 -22.99
C SER A 416 -12.30 -23.85 -22.08
N GLU A 417 -13.20 -24.47 -21.32
CA GLU A 417 -13.66 -23.89 -20.07
C GLU A 417 -12.48 -23.94 -19.10
N VAL A 418 -11.69 -22.88 -19.06
CA VAL A 418 -10.82 -22.60 -17.92
C VAL A 418 -11.64 -21.74 -17.00
N GLU A 419 -12.40 -22.37 -16.12
CA GLU A 419 -12.89 -21.71 -14.91
C GLU A 419 -11.68 -21.18 -14.15
N LEU A 420 -11.56 -19.85 -14.06
CA LEU A 420 -10.63 -19.19 -13.15
C LEU A 420 -11.30 -19.10 -11.77
N PRO A 421 -10.89 -19.88 -10.77
CA PRO A 421 -11.50 -19.85 -9.42
C PRO A 421 -11.00 -18.67 -8.58
N ALA A 422 -10.81 -17.47 -9.16
CA ALA A 422 -10.24 -16.34 -8.45
C ALA A 422 -11.18 -15.76 -7.38
N ASP A 423 -12.49 -15.74 -7.64
CA ASP A 423 -13.45 -15.13 -6.72
C ASP A 423 -13.86 -16.08 -5.58
N GLU A 424 -13.92 -17.37 -5.83
CA GLU A 424 -14.22 -18.36 -4.79
C GLU A 424 -13.03 -18.61 -3.85
N ALA A 425 -11.80 -18.61 -4.35
CA ALA A 425 -10.61 -18.77 -3.51
C ALA A 425 -10.42 -17.56 -2.57
N TYR A 426 -10.73 -16.36 -3.04
CA TYR A 426 -10.67 -15.14 -2.21
C TYR A 426 -11.81 -15.09 -1.19
N SER A 427 -13.03 -15.49 -1.56
CA SER A 427 -14.17 -15.57 -0.66
C SER A 427 -14.03 -16.72 0.35
N ALA A 428 -13.48 -17.86 -0.05
CA ALA A 428 -13.19 -18.98 0.83
C ALA A 428 -12.08 -18.67 1.84
N SER A 429 -11.04 -17.92 1.45
CA SER A 429 -10.03 -17.44 2.38
C SER A 429 -10.60 -16.43 3.39
N ARG A 430 -11.52 -15.57 2.95
CA ARG A 430 -12.26 -14.64 3.82
C ARG A 430 -13.16 -15.38 4.82
N GLN A 431 -13.93 -16.39 4.37
CA GLN A 431 -14.77 -17.20 5.24
C GLN A 431 -13.96 -18.09 6.19
N ALA A 432 -12.79 -18.61 5.76
CA ALA A 432 -11.87 -19.33 6.62
C ALA A 432 -11.27 -18.42 7.70
N MET A 433 -10.87 -17.19 7.36
CA MET A 433 -10.39 -16.21 8.33
C MET A 433 -11.47 -15.83 9.36
N HIS A 434 -12.74 -15.69 8.96
CA HIS A 434 -13.85 -15.41 9.88
C HIS A 434 -14.24 -16.60 10.77
N LYS A 435 -14.10 -17.83 10.28
CA LYS A 435 -14.43 -19.05 11.06
C LYS A 435 -13.34 -19.47 12.04
N THR A 436 -12.08 -19.08 11.81
CA THR A 436 -10.94 -19.50 12.62
C THR A 436 -10.63 -18.62 13.82
N GLY A 437 -11.37 -17.54 14.04
CA GLY A 437 -11.28 -16.74 15.28
C GLY A 437 -11.57 -17.53 16.57
N LYS A 438 -11.85 -18.84 16.48
CA LYS A 438 -12.02 -19.74 17.64
C LYS A 438 -10.90 -20.76 17.84
N ASN A 439 -9.96 -20.95 16.90
CA ASN A 439 -8.83 -21.89 17.05
C ASN A 439 -7.59 -21.41 16.32
N ALA A 440 -6.72 -20.68 17.02
CA ALA A 440 -5.45 -20.14 16.48
C ALA A 440 -4.51 -21.22 15.89
N GLU A 441 -4.52 -22.44 16.43
CA GLU A 441 -3.72 -23.58 15.91
C GLU A 441 -4.17 -24.04 14.52
N ASN A 442 -5.48 -24.00 14.22
CA ASN A 442 -5.99 -24.37 12.90
C ASN A 442 -5.73 -23.28 11.85
N ALA A 443 -5.67 -22.00 12.24
CA ALA A 443 -5.29 -20.89 11.36
C ALA A 443 -3.82 -20.97 10.95
N HIS A 444 -2.93 -21.41 11.84
CA HIS A 444 -1.52 -21.66 11.55
C HIS A 444 -1.34 -22.71 10.46
N ASN A 445 -2.09 -23.81 10.53
CA ASN A 445 -2.00 -24.89 9.55
C ASN A 445 -2.67 -24.56 8.20
N SER A 446 -3.75 -23.80 8.18
CA SER A 446 -4.42 -23.39 6.94
C SER A 446 -3.70 -22.25 6.22
N GLY A 447 -3.22 -21.22 6.94
CA GLY A 447 -2.46 -20.10 6.38
C GLY A 447 -1.06 -20.53 5.89
N TYR A 448 -0.40 -21.45 6.61
CA TYR A 448 0.92 -21.96 6.25
C TYR A 448 0.87 -22.89 5.03
N ASN A 449 -0.18 -23.70 4.89
CA ASN A 449 -0.40 -24.52 3.71
C ASN A 449 -0.80 -23.71 2.46
N TYR A 450 -1.50 -22.58 2.61
CA TYR A 450 -1.85 -21.71 1.49
C TYR A 450 -0.62 -20.98 0.93
N GLY A 451 0.23 -20.46 1.80
CA GLY A 451 1.52 -19.87 1.40
C GLY A 451 2.47 -20.91 0.76
N LYS A 452 2.51 -22.14 1.25
CA LYS A 452 3.32 -23.22 0.65
C LYS A 452 2.76 -23.74 -0.68
N LYS A 453 1.45 -23.83 -0.85
CA LYS A 453 0.85 -24.29 -2.12
C LYS A 453 0.91 -23.26 -3.23
N CYS A 454 0.82 -21.96 -2.93
CA CYS A 454 0.94 -20.91 -3.96
C CYS A 454 2.38 -20.53 -4.31
N PHE A 455 3.37 -20.82 -3.46
CA PHE A 455 4.76 -20.41 -3.67
C PHE A 455 5.76 -21.55 -3.97
N TRP A 456 5.37 -22.84 -3.88
CA TRP A 456 6.32 -23.93 -3.84
C TRP A 456 6.00 -25.16 -4.71
N LYS A 457 5.19 -25.06 -5.74
CA LYS A 457 5.14 -26.12 -6.77
C LYS A 457 5.36 -25.50 -8.15
N HIS A 458 6.53 -25.83 -8.64
CA HIS A 458 7.24 -25.67 -9.91
C HIS A 458 8.24 -24.56 -9.97
#